data_e8b87a3bc5a58860d9ba8fa737ee1525
#
_entry.id   e8b87a3bc5a58860d9ba8fa737ee1525
#
_cell.length_a   1.000
_cell.length_b   1.000
_cell.length_c   1.000
_cell.angle_alpha   90.00
_cell.angle_beta   90.00
_cell.angle_gamma   90.00
#
_symmetry.space_group_name_H-M   'P 1'
#
loop_
_entity.id
_entity.type
_entity.pdbx_description
1 polymer ?
#
loop_
_entity_poly.entity_id
_entity_poly.type
_entity_poly.pdbx_seq_one_letter_code
_entity_poly.pdbx_strand_id
1 'polypeptide(L)'
;MEKEGNEIEVLEKKQLIVGNDDSILLFGCEAQQQLREFSKAISNQLLNSNGDLEYLIYDILNEIDDFQVLIEKKVGIFSGSNEKKRERLIKKYNDVLVYMDKMELALKLQEAQLIKDSKLFEELSRCIDATLSSLQTAISYGNDVVNQKPKGPISDDIKEWYERLSKRLEDLGISH
;
A
#
# COMPACT_ATOMS: atom_id res chain seq x y z
N MET A 1 -2.69 -4.36 -28.34
CA MET A 1 -1.89 -4.79 -27.18
C MET A 1 -0.38 -4.77 -27.45
N GLU A 2 0.10 -3.85 -28.32
CA GLU A 2 1.54 -3.75 -28.71
C GLU A 2 2.15 -2.37 -28.41
N LYS A 3 1.45 -1.47 -27.73
CA LYS A 3 1.95 -0.11 -27.45
C LYS A 3 2.56 0.08 -26.07
N GLU A 4 2.24 -0.77 -25.10
CA GLU A 4 2.76 -0.62 -23.71
C GLU A 4 4.18 -1.14 -23.53
N GLY A 5 4.60 -2.15 -24.34
CA GLY A 5 5.97 -2.66 -24.29
C GLY A 5 7.03 -1.69 -24.80
N ASN A 6 6.65 -0.75 -25.66
CA ASN A 6 7.59 0.18 -26.28
C ASN A 6 7.87 1.45 -25.44
N GLU A 7 6.97 1.82 -24.52
CA GLU A 7 7.18 2.96 -23.62
C GLU A 7 8.14 2.64 -22.48
N ILE A 8 8.12 1.41 -21.98
CA ILE A 8 9.07 0.96 -20.93
C ILE A 8 10.50 0.87 -21.48
N GLU A 9 10.66 0.44 -22.73
CA GLU A 9 11.97 0.32 -23.38
C GLU A 9 12.59 1.69 -23.76
N VAL A 10 11.77 2.75 -23.88
CA VAL A 10 12.23 4.11 -24.18
C VAL A 10 12.69 4.88 -22.93
N LEU A 11 12.19 4.51 -21.75
CA LEU A 11 12.52 5.16 -20.46
C LEU A 11 13.94 4.78 -19.96
N GLU A 12 14.48 3.64 -20.34
CA GLU A 12 15.78 3.13 -19.87
C GLU A 12 17.01 3.69 -20.59
N LYS A 13 16.85 4.39 -21.71
CA LYS A 13 17.99 4.93 -22.48
C LYS A 13 18.37 6.37 -22.15
N LYS A 14 18.39 6.76 -20.89
CA LYS A 14 19.25 7.88 -20.48
C LYS A 14 20.69 7.34 -20.43
N GLN A 15 21.31 7.29 -21.61
CA GLN A 15 22.66 6.74 -21.82
C GLN A 15 23.63 7.47 -20.92
N LEU A 16 24.43 6.71 -20.18
CA LEU A 16 25.62 7.25 -19.53
C LEU A 16 26.54 7.81 -20.63
N ILE A 17 26.87 9.10 -20.52
CA ILE A 17 27.78 9.79 -21.43
C ILE A 17 29.08 10.02 -20.67
N VAL A 18 30.15 9.34 -21.09
CA VAL A 18 31.47 9.46 -20.45
C VAL A 18 31.91 10.93 -20.40
N GLY A 19 32.24 11.42 -19.20
CA GLY A 19 32.64 12.80 -18.97
C GLY A 19 31.46 13.78 -18.74
N ASN A 20 30.21 13.31 -18.76
CA ASN A 20 29.03 14.13 -18.42
C ASN A 20 28.46 13.72 -17.06
N ASP A 21 28.67 14.57 -16.04
CA ASP A 21 28.21 14.33 -14.67
C ASP A 21 26.68 14.32 -14.54
N ASP A 22 25.96 15.11 -15.35
CA ASP A 22 24.50 15.12 -15.33
C ASP A 22 23.92 13.76 -15.72
N SER A 23 24.61 13.01 -16.62
CA SER A 23 24.21 11.66 -16.98
C SER A 23 24.28 10.69 -15.80
N ILE A 24 25.23 10.85 -14.87
CA ILE A 24 25.35 10.07 -13.64
C ILE A 24 24.24 10.43 -12.67
N LEU A 25 23.97 11.73 -12.47
CA LEU A 25 22.95 12.19 -11.53
C LEU A 25 21.55 11.70 -11.91
N LEU A 26 21.24 11.68 -13.20
CA LEU A 26 19.93 11.23 -13.71
C LEU A 26 19.83 9.72 -13.80
N PHE A 27 20.95 8.98 -13.73
CA PHE A 27 20.97 7.55 -13.85
C PHE A 27 20.25 6.84 -12.70
N GLY A 28 19.22 6.06 -13.01
CA GLY A 28 18.42 5.35 -12.02
C GLY A 28 17.47 6.21 -11.15
N CYS A 29 17.43 7.55 -11.33
CA CYS A 29 16.57 8.43 -10.54
C CYS A 29 15.09 8.09 -10.69
N GLU A 30 14.65 7.74 -11.88
CA GLU A 30 13.24 7.46 -12.17
C GLU A 30 12.76 6.21 -11.44
N ALA A 31 13.54 5.12 -11.48
CA ALA A 31 13.25 3.90 -10.73
C ALA A 31 13.21 4.15 -9.20
N GLN A 32 14.16 4.91 -8.67
CA GLN A 32 14.15 5.29 -7.26
C GLN A 32 12.92 6.13 -6.88
N GLN A 33 12.48 7.04 -7.75
CA GLN A 33 11.28 7.84 -7.52
C GLN A 33 10.03 6.98 -7.50
N GLN A 34 9.88 6.06 -8.46
CA GLN A 34 8.77 5.11 -8.52
C GLN A 34 8.70 4.25 -7.25
N LEU A 35 9.82 3.70 -6.79
CA LEU A 35 9.87 2.93 -5.53
C LEU A 35 9.41 3.76 -4.32
N ARG A 36 9.78 5.03 -4.24
CA ARG A 36 9.31 5.94 -3.17
C ARG A 36 7.82 6.20 -3.25
N GLU A 37 7.27 6.38 -4.44
CA GLU A 37 5.84 6.60 -4.67
C GLU A 37 5.04 5.36 -4.28
N PHE A 38 5.50 4.15 -4.62
CA PHE A 38 4.90 2.89 -4.20
C PHE A 38 4.91 2.73 -2.68
N SER A 39 6.05 3.00 -2.04
CA SER A 39 6.16 2.94 -0.57
C SER A 39 5.17 3.88 0.11
N LYS A 40 4.99 5.10 -0.40
CA LYS A 40 3.99 6.05 0.12
C LYS A 40 2.56 5.57 -0.11
N ALA A 41 2.26 5.02 -1.27
CA ALA A 41 0.92 4.50 -1.59
C ALA A 41 0.53 3.36 -0.63
N ILE A 42 1.43 2.40 -0.40
CA ILE A 42 1.23 1.30 0.54
C ILE A 42 1.03 1.83 1.98
N SER A 43 1.89 2.75 2.42
CA SER A 43 1.81 3.32 3.78
C SER A 43 0.48 4.06 4.00
N ASN A 44 0.02 4.83 3.03
CA ASN A 44 -1.26 5.54 3.13
C ASN A 44 -2.45 4.58 3.18
N GLN A 45 -2.40 3.47 2.42
CA GLN A 45 -3.47 2.48 2.41
C GLN A 45 -3.58 1.74 3.74
N LEU A 46 -2.45 1.36 4.33
CA LEU A 46 -2.41 0.67 5.63
C LEU A 46 -2.93 1.54 6.78
N LEU A 47 -2.76 2.86 6.71
CA LEU A 47 -3.21 3.79 7.76
C LEU A 47 -4.72 4.07 7.72
N ASN A 48 -5.38 3.88 6.57
CA ASN A 48 -6.78 4.30 6.37
C ASN A 48 -7.82 3.19 6.59
N SER A 49 -7.45 1.95 6.97
CA SER A 49 -8.35 0.80 6.77
C SER A 49 -9.21 0.36 7.96
N ASN A 50 -9.09 0.84 9.21
CA ASN A 50 -9.62 0.09 10.36
C ASN A 50 -10.52 0.80 11.39
N GLY A 51 -10.86 2.09 11.28
CA GLY A 51 -11.53 2.81 12.39
C GLY A 51 -13.03 2.50 12.59
N ASP A 52 -13.80 2.49 11.52
CA ASP A 52 -15.27 2.56 11.60
C ASP A 52 -15.96 1.24 12.03
N LEU A 53 -15.39 0.09 11.63
CA LEU A 53 -15.97 -1.21 11.97
C LEU A 53 -15.82 -1.55 13.45
N GLU A 54 -14.70 -1.21 14.06
CA GLU A 54 -14.41 -1.48 15.47
C GLU A 54 -15.41 -0.75 16.39
N TYR A 55 -15.70 0.52 16.10
CA TYR A 55 -16.73 1.28 16.81
C TYR A 55 -18.12 0.67 16.65
N LEU A 56 -18.46 0.23 15.43
CA LEU A 56 -19.76 -0.36 15.17
C LEU A 56 -19.96 -1.69 15.92
N ILE A 57 -18.93 -2.54 15.97
CA ILE A 57 -18.94 -3.79 16.74
C ILE A 57 -19.13 -3.49 18.23
N TYR A 58 -18.42 -2.49 18.76
CA TYR A 58 -18.54 -2.10 20.16
C TYR A 58 -19.95 -1.63 20.50
N ASP A 59 -20.57 -0.79 19.67
CA ASP A 59 -21.94 -0.32 19.84
C ASP A 59 -22.96 -1.47 19.86
N ILE A 60 -22.78 -2.45 18.98
CA ILE A 60 -23.66 -3.63 18.91
C ILE A 60 -23.53 -4.49 20.18
N LEU A 61 -22.30 -4.73 20.63
CA LEU A 61 -22.09 -5.49 21.86
C LEU A 61 -22.77 -4.83 23.06
N ASN A 62 -22.67 -3.51 23.18
CA ASN A 62 -23.34 -2.75 24.24
C ASN A 62 -24.88 -2.87 24.17
N GLU A 63 -25.46 -2.80 22.94
CA GLU A 63 -26.91 -2.96 22.77
C GLU A 63 -27.40 -4.38 23.09
N ILE A 64 -26.59 -5.40 22.79
CA ILE A 64 -26.88 -6.80 23.14
C ILE A 64 -26.83 -6.99 24.66
N ASP A 65 -25.80 -6.46 25.33
CA ASP A 65 -25.66 -6.54 26.79
C ASP A 65 -26.82 -5.85 27.48
N ASP A 66 -27.22 -4.67 27.03
CA ASP A 66 -28.39 -3.94 27.54
C ASP A 66 -29.68 -4.76 27.38
N PHE A 67 -29.83 -5.44 26.24
CA PHE A 67 -30.99 -6.32 26.00
C PHE A 67 -30.98 -7.53 26.93
N GLN A 68 -29.82 -8.16 27.15
CA GLN A 68 -29.65 -9.29 28.05
C GLN A 68 -29.99 -8.90 29.48
N VAL A 69 -29.49 -7.78 29.97
CA VAL A 69 -29.83 -7.23 31.31
C VAL A 69 -31.34 -7.00 31.47
N LEU A 70 -32.03 -6.54 30.42
CA LEU A 70 -33.47 -6.36 30.41
C LEU A 70 -34.24 -7.68 30.52
N ILE A 71 -33.74 -8.76 29.89
CA ILE A 71 -34.33 -10.10 30.00
C ILE A 71 -34.10 -10.66 31.40
N GLU A 72 -32.89 -10.63 31.93
CA GLU A 72 -32.53 -11.21 33.22
C GLU A 72 -33.28 -10.57 34.39
N LYS A 73 -33.41 -9.23 34.41
CA LYS A 73 -34.17 -8.48 35.42
C LYS A 73 -35.67 -8.84 35.43
N LYS A 74 -36.22 -9.50 34.40
CA LYS A 74 -37.64 -9.84 34.28
C LYS A 74 -38.00 -11.23 34.73
N VAL A 75 -37.04 -12.12 34.89
CA VAL A 75 -37.30 -13.49 35.38
C VAL A 75 -37.71 -13.49 36.88
N GLY A 76 -37.44 -12.41 37.63
CA GLY A 76 -37.69 -12.30 39.05
C GLY A 76 -38.96 -11.55 39.50
N ILE A 77 -39.78 -10.95 38.61
CA ILE A 77 -40.91 -10.08 39.04
C ILE A 77 -42.19 -10.42 38.27
N PHE A 78 -42.90 -11.40 38.78
CA PHE A 78 -44.31 -11.64 38.46
C PHE A 78 -45.18 -10.62 39.25
N SER A 79 -45.37 -9.39 38.76
CA SER A 79 -46.56 -8.60 39.10
C SER A 79 -46.64 -7.30 38.26
N GLY A 80 -47.79 -7.09 37.65
CA GLY A 80 -48.32 -5.78 37.25
C GLY A 80 -47.84 -5.23 35.91
N SER A 81 -48.80 -4.96 35.02
CA SER A 81 -48.67 -4.23 33.75
C SER A 81 -47.73 -4.86 32.71
N ASN A 82 -48.10 -6.03 32.26
CA ASN A 82 -47.35 -6.79 31.25
C ASN A 82 -47.21 -6.08 29.88
N GLU A 83 -48.11 -5.17 29.56
CA GLU A 83 -48.17 -4.57 28.21
C GLU A 83 -47.06 -3.54 27.98
N LYS A 84 -46.85 -2.62 28.86
CA LYS A 84 -45.76 -1.62 28.76
C LYS A 84 -44.37 -2.27 28.82
N LYS A 85 -44.24 -3.36 29.55
CA LYS A 85 -42.97 -4.13 29.63
C LYS A 85 -42.72 -4.89 28.33
N ARG A 86 -43.75 -5.45 27.73
CA ARG A 86 -43.68 -6.14 26.45
C ARG A 86 -43.34 -5.18 25.32
N GLU A 87 -43.96 -4.00 25.30
CA GLU A 87 -43.65 -2.94 24.31
C GLU A 87 -42.17 -2.51 24.37
N ARG A 88 -41.65 -2.30 25.58
CA ARG A 88 -40.22 -1.94 25.74
C ARG A 88 -39.30 -3.06 25.28
N LEU A 89 -39.66 -4.31 25.52
CA LEU A 89 -38.87 -5.45 25.06
C LEU A 89 -38.88 -5.57 23.54
N ILE A 90 -40.06 -5.40 22.92
CA ILE A 90 -40.22 -5.42 21.48
C ILE A 90 -39.42 -4.26 20.84
N LYS A 91 -39.50 -3.06 21.45
CA LYS A 91 -38.73 -1.92 20.98
C LYS A 91 -37.21 -2.20 20.98
N LYS A 92 -36.67 -2.67 22.13
CA LYS A 92 -35.25 -3.00 22.23
C LYS A 92 -34.84 -4.13 21.27
N TYR A 93 -35.68 -5.15 21.08
CA TYR A 93 -35.46 -6.19 20.10
C TYR A 93 -35.35 -5.62 18.68
N ASN A 94 -36.25 -4.71 18.31
CA ASN A 94 -36.21 -4.05 17.01
C ASN A 94 -34.96 -3.14 16.85
N ASP A 95 -34.54 -2.46 17.93
CA ASP A 95 -33.32 -1.66 17.93
C ASP A 95 -32.09 -2.55 17.65
N VAL A 96 -31.99 -3.73 18.30
CA VAL A 96 -30.92 -4.71 18.05
C VAL A 96 -30.95 -5.20 16.59
N LEU A 97 -32.13 -5.49 16.02
CA LEU A 97 -32.23 -5.89 14.61
C LEU A 97 -31.71 -4.80 13.67
N VAL A 98 -32.07 -3.54 13.92
CA VAL A 98 -31.58 -2.41 13.12
C VAL A 98 -30.04 -2.29 13.20
N TYR A 99 -29.43 -2.54 14.37
CA TYR A 99 -27.98 -2.56 14.52
C TYR A 99 -27.34 -3.74 13.77
N MET A 100 -27.98 -4.91 13.79
CA MET A 100 -27.51 -6.08 13.02
C MET A 100 -27.52 -5.81 11.51
N ASP A 101 -28.58 -5.16 11.00
CA ASP A 101 -28.67 -4.78 9.58
C ASP A 101 -27.57 -3.77 9.20
N LYS A 102 -27.28 -2.81 10.08
CA LYS A 102 -26.18 -1.85 9.89
C LYS A 102 -24.82 -2.56 9.87
N MET A 103 -24.61 -3.54 10.75
CA MET A 103 -23.38 -4.33 10.78
C MET A 103 -23.21 -5.15 9.50
N GLU A 104 -24.28 -5.80 9.04
CA GLU A 104 -24.23 -6.56 7.78
C GLU A 104 -23.84 -5.66 6.61
N LEU A 105 -24.41 -4.45 6.54
CA LEU A 105 -24.05 -3.48 5.52
C LEU A 105 -22.60 -3.04 5.64
N ALA A 106 -22.12 -2.73 6.85
CA ALA A 106 -20.74 -2.32 7.09
C ALA A 106 -19.74 -3.44 6.73
N LEU A 107 -20.05 -4.69 7.06
CA LEU A 107 -19.23 -5.84 6.67
C LEU A 107 -19.17 -6.02 5.15
N LYS A 108 -20.28 -5.86 4.44
CA LYS A 108 -20.31 -5.90 2.98
C LYS A 108 -19.47 -4.78 2.34
N LEU A 109 -19.53 -3.57 2.91
CA LEU A 109 -18.72 -2.45 2.44
C LEU A 109 -17.23 -2.71 2.68
N GLN A 110 -16.88 -3.28 3.84
CA GLN A 110 -15.50 -3.62 4.15
C GLN A 110 -14.99 -4.77 3.28
N GLU A 111 -15.79 -5.78 3.01
CA GLU A 111 -15.45 -6.85 2.07
C GLU A 111 -15.15 -6.28 0.68
N ALA A 112 -16.00 -5.38 0.17
CA ALA A 112 -15.78 -4.71 -1.10
C ALA A 112 -14.49 -3.86 -1.11
N GLN A 113 -14.19 -3.19 0.00
CA GLN A 113 -12.95 -2.42 0.16
C GLN A 113 -11.72 -3.35 0.19
N LEU A 114 -11.76 -4.46 0.92
CA LEU A 114 -10.67 -5.45 0.95
C LEU A 114 -10.39 -6.06 -0.43
N ILE A 115 -11.44 -6.34 -1.22
CA ILE A 115 -11.28 -6.83 -2.60
C ILE A 115 -10.57 -5.77 -3.47
N LYS A 116 -10.96 -4.50 -3.31
CA LYS A 116 -10.33 -3.38 -4.03
C LYS A 116 -8.86 -3.21 -3.63
N ASP A 117 -8.59 -3.28 -2.33
CA ASP A 117 -7.23 -3.15 -1.79
C ASP A 117 -6.34 -4.31 -2.24
N SER A 118 -6.86 -5.55 -2.27
CA SER A 118 -6.14 -6.71 -2.80
C SER A 118 -5.72 -6.51 -4.25
N LYS A 119 -6.62 -6.02 -5.10
CA LYS A 119 -6.29 -5.72 -6.51
C LYS A 119 -5.24 -4.62 -6.63
N LEU A 120 -5.35 -3.57 -5.81
CA LEU A 120 -4.37 -2.49 -5.79
C LEU A 120 -2.98 -3.03 -5.38
N PHE A 121 -2.91 -3.88 -4.36
CA PHE A 121 -1.66 -4.50 -3.93
C PHE A 121 -1.06 -5.43 -5.00
N GLU A 122 -1.89 -6.17 -5.74
CA GLU A 122 -1.42 -6.97 -6.87
C GLU A 122 -0.84 -6.10 -8.00
N GLU A 123 -1.45 -4.96 -8.30
CA GLU A 123 -0.94 -4.01 -9.28
C GLU A 123 0.37 -3.37 -8.81
N LEU A 124 0.42 -2.92 -7.55
CA LEU A 124 1.62 -2.36 -6.94
C LEU A 124 2.78 -3.36 -6.93
N SER A 125 2.52 -4.63 -6.58
CA SER A 125 3.52 -5.70 -6.62
C SER A 125 4.11 -5.86 -8.02
N ARG A 126 3.27 -5.92 -9.04
CA ARG A 126 3.74 -6.02 -10.45
C ARG A 126 4.58 -4.81 -10.86
N CYS A 127 4.16 -3.61 -10.47
CA CYS A 127 4.91 -2.40 -10.76
C CYS A 127 6.27 -2.38 -10.04
N ILE A 128 6.31 -2.82 -8.78
CA ILE A 128 7.56 -2.93 -8.00
C ILE A 128 8.51 -3.93 -8.68
N ASP A 129 8.03 -5.12 -9.04
CA ASP A 129 8.84 -6.14 -9.70
C ASP A 129 9.41 -5.64 -11.03
N ALA A 130 8.62 -4.94 -11.84
CA ALA A 130 9.08 -4.33 -13.07
C ALA A 130 10.14 -3.25 -12.82
N THR A 131 9.92 -2.39 -11.81
CA THR A 131 10.87 -1.32 -11.45
C THR A 131 12.18 -1.88 -10.91
N LEU A 132 12.12 -2.94 -10.09
CA LEU A 132 13.33 -3.63 -9.60
C LEU A 132 14.12 -4.28 -10.73
N SER A 133 13.43 -4.93 -11.67
CA SER A 133 14.07 -5.51 -12.87
C SER A 133 14.76 -4.44 -13.71
N SER A 134 14.10 -3.30 -13.92
CA SER A 134 14.66 -2.14 -14.61
C SER A 134 15.90 -1.59 -13.89
N LEU A 135 15.84 -1.47 -12.56
CA LEU A 135 16.96 -1.02 -11.75
C LEU A 135 18.16 -1.98 -11.83
N GLN A 136 17.91 -3.29 -11.77
CA GLN A 136 18.94 -4.32 -11.93
C GLN A 136 19.62 -4.23 -13.30
N THR A 137 18.82 -4.05 -14.36
CA THR A 137 19.33 -3.88 -15.72
C THR A 137 20.21 -2.62 -15.82
N ALA A 138 19.76 -1.51 -15.24
CA ALA A 138 20.53 -0.27 -15.20
C ALA A 138 21.86 -0.44 -14.44
N ILE A 139 21.84 -1.08 -13.26
CA ILE A 139 23.05 -1.36 -12.47
C ILE A 139 24.02 -2.25 -13.28
N SER A 140 23.52 -3.30 -13.94
CA SER A 140 24.33 -4.18 -14.77
C SER A 140 25.00 -3.39 -15.91
N TYR A 141 24.23 -2.57 -16.63
CA TYR A 141 24.76 -1.71 -17.68
C TYR A 141 25.81 -0.72 -17.16
N GLY A 142 25.55 -0.07 -16.03
CA GLY A 142 26.51 0.84 -15.41
C GLY A 142 27.82 0.15 -15.02
N ASN A 143 27.74 -1.07 -14.48
CA ASN A 143 28.91 -1.90 -14.16
C ASN A 143 29.71 -2.27 -15.42
N ASP A 144 29.02 -2.60 -16.52
CA ASP A 144 29.68 -2.87 -17.79
C ASP A 144 30.45 -1.65 -18.31
N VAL A 145 29.86 -0.46 -18.18
CA VAL A 145 30.54 0.81 -18.54
C VAL A 145 31.78 1.03 -17.67
N VAL A 146 31.69 0.78 -16.36
CA VAL A 146 32.85 0.89 -15.45
C VAL A 146 33.95 -0.12 -15.83
N ASN A 147 33.56 -1.36 -16.14
CA ASN A 147 34.51 -2.42 -16.51
C ASN A 147 35.20 -2.17 -17.87
N GLN A 148 34.57 -1.41 -18.78
CA GLN A 148 35.12 -1.02 -20.05
C GLN A 148 36.05 0.21 -19.99
N LYS A 149 36.34 0.69 -18.77
CA LYS A 149 37.29 1.80 -18.57
C LYS A 149 38.57 1.56 -19.31
N PRO A 150 39.06 2.51 -20.15
CA PRO A 150 40.31 2.40 -20.86
C PRO A 150 41.49 2.13 -19.93
N LYS A 151 42.34 1.14 -20.28
CA LYS A 151 43.52 0.79 -19.49
C LYS A 151 44.73 1.73 -19.73
N GLY A 152 44.59 2.69 -20.64
CA GLY A 152 45.63 3.65 -21.01
C GLY A 152 45.58 4.94 -20.19
N PRO A 153 46.46 5.92 -20.47
CA PRO A 153 46.42 7.22 -19.82
C PRO A 153 45.12 7.95 -20.21
N ILE A 154 44.30 8.25 -19.23
CA ILE A 154 43.05 9.01 -19.34
C ILE A 154 43.18 10.28 -18.53
N SER A 155 42.45 11.35 -18.89
CA SER A 155 42.44 12.61 -18.15
C SER A 155 41.91 12.41 -16.75
N ASP A 156 42.30 13.25 -15.83
CA ASP A 156 41.87 13.18 -14.43
C ASP A 156 40.33 13.37 -14.29
N ASP A 157 39.75 14.25 -15.12
CA ASP A 157 38.28 14.43 -15.19
C ASP A 157 37.53 13.14 -15.54
N ILE A 158 38.07 12.37 -16.49
CA ILE A 158 37.46 11.08 -16.87
C ILE A 158 37.63 10.04 -15.78
N LYS A 159 38.75 10.02 -15.05
CA LYS A 159 38.93 9.14 -13.89
C LYS A 159 37.89 9.44 -12.81
N GLU A 160 37.76 10.73 -12.46
CA GLU A 160 36.80 11.20 -11.49
C GLU A 160 35.35 10.86 -11.89
N TRP A 161 35.01 10.96 -13.18
CA TRP A 161 33.71 10.54 -13.69
C TRP A 161 33.43 9.06 -13.42
N TYR A 162 34.40 8.15 -13.67
CA TYR A 162 34.24 6.73 -13.37
C TYR A 162 34.09 6.43 -11.87
N GLU A 163 34.79 7.17 -11.03
CA GLU A 163 34.67 7.06 -9.57
C GLU A 163 33.29 7.50 -9.08
N ARG A 164 32.77 8.59 -9.62
CA ARG A 164 31.40 9.08 -9.34
C ARG A 164 30.34 8.08 -9.82
N LEU A 165 30.51 7.50 -11.00
CA LEU A 165 29.63 6.46 -11.51
C LEU A 165 29.64 5.23 -10.62
N SER A 166 30.80 4.74 -10.21
CA SER A 166 30.89 3.60 -9.30
C SER A 166 30.17 3.87 -7.98
N LYS A 167 30.34 5.04 -7.39
CA LYS A 167 29.62 5.45 -6.19
C LYS A 167 28.10 5.51 -6.40
N ARG A 168 27.67 6.05 -7.55
CA ARG A 168 26.23 6.07 -7.91
C ARG A 168 25.64 4.68 -8.04
N LEU A 169 26.38 3.72 -8.59
CA LEU A 169 25.93 2.31 -8.68
C LEU A 169 25.83 1.64 -7.32
N GLU A 170 26.74 1.94 -6.38
CA GLU A 170 26.63 1.50 -4.99
C GLU A 170 25.37 2.05 -4.32
N ASP A 171 25.08 3.36 -4.48
CA ASP A 171 23.89 3.98 -3.94
C ASP A 171 22.59 3.37 -4.53
N LEU A 172 22.58 3.02 -5.81
CA LEU A 172 21.47 2.33 -6.46
C LEU A 172 21.30 0.88 -5.95
N GLY A 173 22.41 0.19 -5.73
CA GLY A 173 22.43 -1.18 -5.18
C GLY A 173 21.93 -1.26 -3.73
N ILE A 174 22.15 -0.23 -2.92
CA ILE A 174 21.62 -0.15 -1.54
C ILE A 174 20.10 0.12 -1.55
N SER A 175 19.59 0.76 -2.60
CA SER A 175 18.16 1.05 -2.75
C SER A 175 17.34 -0.16 -3.18
N HIS A 176 17.98 -1.25 -3.56
CA HIS A 176 17.41 -2.55 -3.93
C HIS A 176 17.33 -3.46 -2.72
#